data_24c720ce01ba343225ca50c463e12095
#
_entry.id   24c720ce01ba343225ca50c463e12095
#
_cell.length_a   1.000
_cell.length_b   1.000
_cell.length_c   1.000
_cell.angle_alpha   90.00
_cell.angle_beta   90.00
_cell.angle_gamma   90.00
#
_symmetry.space_group_name_H-M   'P 1'
#
loop_
_entity.id
_entity.type
_entity.pdbx_description
1 polymer ?
#
loop_
_entity_poly.entity_id
_entity_poly.type
_entity_poly.pdbx_seq_one_letter_code
_entity_poly.pdbx_strand_id
1 'polypeptide(L)'
;MNNLKQEFLNKSRSYTACISASHRMLFDNIRAIFRHTWLYTLLLAMSIALLSIFYTRALTDGGYTHPSYTLLMVSAVLVAFFHVGYVSRIFMLLGHQSMKWNLVRCIRLLGVYLCIMAIVSVVQWGLVYLVIGTGPFVPLDKMPVIACVIIGVSLFFSCVLLPYVYVFVKYLMEPDSKLSKILLKAYKVGWRYWGFIFITLLLAALCAAVCMFFVSIPMLIISMANTLSAIGVGYMGDPSGLPSYFSVLQYVVVALSSFICL
;
A
#
# COMPACT_ATOMS: atom_id res chain seq x y z
N MET A 1 -1.33 -29.10 10.90
CA MET A 1 -0.68 -27.85 10.42
C MET A 1 0.81 -28.03 10.60
N ASN A 2 1.55 -28.19 9.50
CA ASN A 2 2.99 -28.35 9.57
C ASN A 2 3.59 -27.04 10.10
N ASN A 3 4.20 -27.13 11.27
CA ASN A 3 4.93 -26.05 11.91
C ASN A 3 5.98 -25.53 10.92
N LEU A 4 5.80 -24.32 10.43
CA LEU A 4 6.87 -23.57 9.82
C LEU A 4 8.00 -23.61 10.83
N LYS A 5 9.09 -24.30 10.52
CA LYS A 5 10.16 -24.60 11.49
C LYS A 5 10.68 -23.29 12.06
N GLN A 6 10.38 -23.00 13.32
CA GLN A 6 10.85 -21.81 14.05
C GLN A 6 12.38 -21.66 14.02
N GLU A 7 13.10 -22.74 13.79
CA GLU A 7 14.56 -22.73 13.56
C GLU A 7 15.00 -21.77 12.44
N PHE A 8 14.10 -21.46 11.47
CA PHE A 8 14.42 -20.52 10.39
C PHE A 8 14.38 -19.06 10.82
N LEU A 9 13.63 -18.69 11.84
CA LEU A 9 13.41 -17.30 12.20
C LEU A 9 14.47 -16.72 13.15
N ASN A 10 15.13 -17.54 13.96
CA ASN A 10 16.00 -17.10 15.06
C ASN A 10 17.51 -17.24 14.80
N LYS A 11 17.96 -17.42 13.55
CA LYS A 11 19.39 -17.48 13.22
C LYS A 11 19.89 -16.12 12.72
N SER A 12 21.02 -15.66 13.23
CA SER A 12 21.73 -14.52 12.63
C SER A 12 22.21 -14.90 11.22
N ARG A 13 21.92 -14.07 10.23
CA ARG A 13 22.23 -14.36 8.82
C ARG A 13 22.81 -13.14 8.15
N SER A 14 23.63 -13.36 7.12
CA SER A 14 24.02 -12.32 6.18
C SER A 14 22.82 -11.83 5.36
N TYR A 15 22.92 -10.67 4.71
CA TYR A 15 21.85 -10.09 3.89
C TYR A 15 21.33 -11.07 2.81
N THR A 16 22.27 -11.66 2.05
CA THR A 16 21.92 -12.63 0.99
C THR A 16 21.27 -13.90 1.56
N ALA A 17 21.73 -14.39 2.70
CA ALA A 17 21.14 -15.54 3.37
C ALA A 17 19.73 -15.24 3.92
N CYS A 18 19.45 -14.02 4.36
CA CYS A 18 18.09 -13.61 4.75
C CYS A 18 17.13 -13.61 3.56
N ILE A 19 17.54 -13.03 2.44
CA ILE A 19 16.73 -12.97 1.20
C ILE A 19 16.48 -14.40 0.69
N SER A 20 17.51 -15.22 0.57
CA SER A 20 17.36 -16.61 0.14
C SER A 20 16.45 -17.43 1.05
N ALA A 21 16.57 -17.25 2.38
CA ALA A 21 15.69 -17.91 3.34
C ALA A 21 14.23 -17.45 3.24
N SER A 22 14.00 -16.16 2.99
CA SER A 22 12.65 -15.59 2.79
C SER A 22 12.01 -16.16 1.52
N HIS A 23 12.74 -16.22 0.41
CA HIS A 23 12.27 -16.84 -0.81
C HIS A 23 11.94 -18.32 -0.63
N ARG A 24 12.88 -19.09 -0.03
CA ARG A 24 12.61 -20.50 0.25
C ARG A 24 11.38 -20.68 1.12
N MET A 25 11.24 -19.90 2.20
CA MET A 25 10.08 -19.95 3.08
C MET A 25 8.78 -19.65 2.32
N LEU A 26 8.78 -18.67 1.41
CA LEU A 26 7.63 -18.33 0.58
C LEU A 26 7.28 -19.46 -0.38
N PHE A 27 8.25 -19.94 -1.17
CA PHE A 27 8.00 -20.96 -2.19
C PHE A 27 7.65 -22.32 -1.62
N ASP A 28 8.31 -22.74 -0.53
CA ASP A 28 8.01 -24.01 0.13
C ASP A 28 6.60 -24.03 0.77
N ASN A 29 6.06 -22.85 1.07
CA ASN A 29 4.77 -22.71 1.75
C ASN A 29 3.70 -22.01 0.90
N ILE A 30 3.96 -21.71 -0.37
CA ILE A 30 3.07 -20.90 -1.21
C ILE A 30 1.65 -21.48 -1.28
N ARG A 31 1.52 -22.80 -1.39
CA ARG A 31 0.22 -23.48 -1.43
C ARG A 31 -0.53 -23.33 -0.09
N ALA A 32 0.17 -23.40 1.03
CA ALA A 32 -0.44 -23.22 2.34
C ALA A 32 -0.83 -21.76 2.56
N ILE A 33 0.03 -20.81 2.20
CA ILE A 33 -0.24 -19.37 2.28
C ILE A 33 -1.48 -19.05 1.43
N PHE A 34 -1.48 -19.44 0.16
CA PHE A 34 -2.59 -19.20 -0.75
C PHE A 34 -3.91 -19.78 -0.22
N ARG A 35 -3.92 -21.03 0.23
CA ARG A 35 -5.13 -21.68 0.78
C ARG A 35 -5.73 -20.91 1.97
N HIS A 36 -4.90 -20.27 2.78
CA HIS A 36 -5.37 -19.55 3.96
C HIS A 36 -5.64 -18.07 3.72
N THR A 37 -5.11 -17.48 2.67
CA THR A 37 -5.23 -16.03 2.39
C THR A 37 -6.09 -15.70 1.17
N TRP A 38 -6.36 -16.63 0.27
CA TRP A 38 -7.00 -16.37 -1.03
C TRP A 38 -8.28 -15.54 -0.95
N LEU A 39 -9.14 -15.79 0.06
CA LEU A 39 -10.39 -15.05 0.23
C LEU A 39 -10.13 -13.57 0.56
N TYR A 40 -9.19 -13.31 1.49
CA TYR A 40 -8.82 -11.94 1.85
C TYR A 40 -8.12 -11.24 0.70
N THR A 41 -7.27 -11.95 -0.05
CA THR A 41 -6.61 -11.45 -1.26
C THR A 41 -7.65 -11.07 -2.32
N LEU A 42 -8.65 -11.91 -2.56
CA LEU A 42 -9.72 -11.64 -3.50
C LEU A 42 -10.54 -10.41 -3.10
N LEU A 43 -11.00 -10.35 -1.84
CA LEU A 43 -11.77 -9.22 -1.34
C LEU A 43 -10.97 -7.92 -1.36
N LEU A 44 -9.68 -7.98 -1.03
CA LEU A 44 -8.78 -6.84 -1.11
C LEU A 44 -8.59 -6.37 -2.57
N ALA A 45 -8.36 -7.30 -3.50
CA ALA A 45 -8.22 -6.98 -4.92
C ALA A 45 -9.48 -6.33 -5.51
N MET A 46 -10.66 -6.86 -5.17
CA MET A 46 -11.94 -6.26 -5.57
C MET A 46 -12.12 -4.85 -4.98
N SER A 47 -11.73 -4.64 -3.73
CA SER A 47 -11.80 -3.33 -3.07
C SER A 47 -10.82 -2.31 -3.69
N ILE A 48 -9.62 -2.75 -4.10
CA ILE A 48 -8.64 -1.92 -4.82
C ILE A 48 -9.21 -1.53 -6.20
N ALA A 49 -9.86 -2.46 -6.90
CA ALA A 49 -10.48 -2.17 -8.18
C ALA A 49 -11.61 -1.14 -8.05
N LEU A 50 -12.47 -1.27 -7.03
CA LEU A 50 -13.50 -0.26 -6.74
C LEU A 50 -12.88 1.11 -6.42
N LEU A 51 -11.85 1.12 -5.58
CA LEU A 51 -11.12 2.35 -5.24
C LEU A 51 -10.56 3.03 -6.49
N SER A 52 -9.94 2.27 -7.39
CA SER A 52 -9.38 2.79 -8.64
C SER A 52 -10.44 3.44 -9.53
N ILE A 53 -11.60 2.79 -9.69
CA ILE A 53 -12.70 3.33 -10.52
C ILE A 53 -13.29 4.59 -9.90
N PHE A 54 -13.59 4.59 -8.61
CA PHE A 54 -14.16 5.76 -7.95
C PHE A 54 -13.16 6.90 -7.83
N TYR A 55 -11.87 6.61 -7.75
CA TYR A 55 -10.81 7.62 -7.82
C TYR A 55 -10.82 8.33 -9.18
N THR A 56 -10.84 7.59 -10.29
CA THR A 56 -10.91 8.21 -11.62
C THR A 56 -12.18 9.02 -11.81
N ARG A 57 -13.34 8.50 -11.39
CA ARG A 57 -14.62 9.24 -11.44
C ARG A 57 -14.60 10.50 -10.59
N ALA A 58 -14.08 10.44 -9.37
CA ALA A 58 -13.99 11.61 -8.50
C ALA A 58 -13.11 12.73 -9.10
N LEU A 59 -12.09 12.36 -9.89
CA LEU A 59 -11.27 13.34 -10.62
C LEU A 59 -12.01 13.97 -11.81
N THR A 60 -12.88 13.22 -12.50
CA THR A 60 -13.60 13.70 -13.68
C THR A 60 -14.87 14.46 -13.34
N ASP A 61 -15.58 14.06 -12.29
CA ASP A 61 -16.91 14.58 -11.92
C ASP A 61 -16.88 15.92 -11.13
N GLY A 62 -15.69 16.46 -10.88
CA GLY A 62 -15.52 17.88 -10.51
C GLY A 62 -15.80 18.26 -9.05
N GLY A 63 -15.67 17.36 -8.06
CA GLY A 63 -15.59 17.86 -6.70
C GLY A 63 -16.09 16.98 -5.55
N TYR A 64 -15.80 17.45 -4.34
CA TYR A 64 -16.04 16.77 -3.06
C TYR A 64 -17.52 16.54 -2.71
N THR A 65 -18.44 17.23 -3.37
CA THR A 65 -19.88 17.10 -3.14
C THR A 65 -20.55 16.04 -4.01
N HIS A 66 -19.82 15.47 -4.96
CA HIS A 66 -20.37 14.45 -5.86
C HIS A 66 -20.45 13.08 -5.18
N PRO A 67 -21.49 12.27 -5.45
CA PRO A 67 -21.63 10.90 -4.92
C PRO A 67 -20.40 10.01 -5.14
N SER A 68 -19.66 10.24 -6.23
CA SER A 68 -18.41 9.52 -6.54
C SER A 68 -17.35 9.66 -5.44
N TYR A 69 -17.30 10.82 -4.78
CA TYR A 69 -16.35 11.01 -3.66
C TYR A 69 -16.73 10.21 -2.42
N THR A 70 -18.03 10.12 -2.13
CA THR A 70 -18.50 9.28 -1.01
C THR A 70 -18.19 7.80 -1.25
N LEU A 71 -18.39 7.32 -2.50
CA LEU A 71 -18.06 5.96 -2.89
C LEU A 71 -16.53 5.71 -2.86
N LEU A 72 -15.73 6.71 -3.22
CA LEU A 72 -14.28 6.67 -3.06
C LEU A 72 -13.88 6.47 -1.59
N MET A 73 -14.47 7.22 -0.66
CA MET A 73 -14.18 7.08 0.77
C MET A 73 -14.60 5.71 1.30
N VAL A 74 -15.78 5.22 0.93
CA VAL A 74 -16.24 3.88 1.32
C VAL A 74 -15.29 2.80 0.79
N SER A 75 -14.86 2.89 -0.48
CA SER A 75 -13.92 1.93 -1.06
C SER A 75 -12.54 1.97 -0.39
N ALA A 76 -12.07 3.15 0.02
CA ALA A 76 -10.82 3.29 0.79
C ALA A 76 -10.91 2.61 2.17
N VAL A 77 -12.05 2.73 2.85
CA VAL A 77 -12.30 2.03 4.13
C VAL A 77 -12.33 0.52 3.91
N LEU A 78 -12.95 0.03 2.84
CA LEU A 78 -12.97 -1.40 2.50
C LEU A 78 -11.57 -1.93 2.23
N VAL A 79 -10.74 -1.19 1.47
CA VAL A 79 -9.33 -1.55 1.24
C VAL A 79 -8.57 -1.66 2.57
N ALA A 80 -8.70 -0.67 3.45
CA ALA A 80 -8.04 -0.69 4.76
C ALA A 80 -8.50 -1.88 5.61
N PHE A 81 -9.80 -2.18 5.62
CA PHE A 81 -10.38 -3.30 6.38
C PHE A 81 -9.87 -4.66 5.89
N PHE A 82 -9.93 -4.91 4.59
CA PHE A 82 -9.45 -6.18 4.02
C PHE A 82 -7.93 -6.30 4.06
N HIS A 83 -7.19 -5.20 3.96
CA HIS A 83 -5.74 -5.19 4.13
C HIS A 83 -5.35 -5.63 5.56
N VAL A 84 -5.99 -5.09 6.59
CA VAL A 84 -5.78 -5.51 7.97
C VAL A 84 -6.10 -7.00 8.16
N GLY A 85 -7.19 -7.48 7.55
CA GLY A 85 -7.56 -8.90 7.56
C GLY A 85 -6.50 -9.79 6.90
N TYR A 86 -6.00 -9.38 5.72
CA TYR A 86 -4.94 -10.06 4.98
C TYR A 86 -3.64 -10.17 5.79
N VAL A 87 -3.15 -9.05 6.30
CA VAL A 87 -1.94 -8.99 7.14
C VAL A 87 -2.10 -9.86 8.40
N SER A 88 -3.27 -9.78 9.06
CA SER A 88 -3.55 -10.59 10.25
C SER A 88 -3.50 -12.09 9.97
N ARG A 89 -3.94 -12.51 8.78
CA ARG A 89 -3.84 -13.92 8.34
C ARG A 89 -2.41 -14.35 8.10
N ILE A 90 -1.60 -13.53 7.45
CA ILE A 90 -0.18 -13.83 7.24
C ILE A 90 0.53 -13.99 8.59
N PHE A 91 0.35 -13.06 9.51
CA PHE A 91 0.98 -13.15 10.83
C PHE A 91 0.45 -14.31 11.69
N MET A 92 -0.81 -14.72 11.48
CA MET A 92 -1.33 -15.96 12.10
C MET A 92 -0.57 -17.19 11.62
N LEU A 93 -0.22 -17.26 10.34
CA LEU A 93 0.58 -18.38 9.80
C LEU A 93 2.02 -18.37 10.29
N LEU A 94 2.61 -17.18 10.49
CA LEU A 94 4.00 -17.03 10.95
C LEU A 94 4.14 -17.19 12.46
N GLY A 95 3.22 -16.67 13.24
CA GLY A 95 3.35 -16.53 14.70
C GLY A 95 2.51 -17.52 15.52
N HIS A 96 1.72 -18.41 14.90
CA HIS A 96 0.82 -19.37 15.55
C HIS A 96 -0.22 -18.75 16.53
N GLN A 97 -0.40 -17.43 16.50
CA GLN A 97 -1.36 -16.72 17.32
C GLN A 97 -2.77 -16.79 16.73
N SER A 98 -3.81 -16.58 17.56
CA SER A 98 -5.18 -16.55 17.07
C SER A 98 -5.43 -15.35 16.13
N MET A 99 -6.31 -15.53 15.15
CA MET A 99 -6.64 -14.45 14.22
C MET A 99 -7.22 -13.21 14.92
N LYS A 100 -8.07 -13.40 15.92
CA LYS A 100 -8.66 -12.29 16.71
C LYS A 100 -7.57 -11.44 17.37
N TRP A 101 -6.57 -12.09 17.94
CA TRP A 101 -5.44 -11.44 18.60
C TRP A 101 -4.62 -10.61 17.60
N ASN A 102 -4.26 -11.19 16.43
CA ASN A 102 -3.53 -10.49 15.39
C ASN A 102 -4.35 -9.31 14.82
N LEU A 103 -5.66 -9.51 14.62
CA LEU A 103 -6.55 -8.46 14.12
C LEU A 103 -6.56 -7.22 15.04
N VAL A 104 -6.72 -7.41 16.34
CA VAL A 104 -6.68 -6.29 17.29
C VAL A 104 -5.34 -5.56 17.27
N ARG A 105 -4.24 -6.29 17.14
CA ARG A 105 -2.90 -5.69 17.05
C ARG A 105 -2.70 -4.94 15.73
N CYS A 106 -3.12 -5.51 14.61
CA CYS A 106 -3.07 -4.82 13.32
C CYS A 106 -3.92 -3.54 13.31
N ILE A 107 -5.12 -3.56 13.91
CA ILE A 107 -5.96 -2.35 14.05
C ILE A 107 -5.25 -1.27 14.88
N ARG A 108 -4.61 -1.64 16.00
CA ARG A 108 -3.82 -0.68 16.80
C ARG A 108 -2.65 -0.10 16.01
N LEU A 109 -1.95 -0.93 15.22
CA LEU A 109 -0.86 -0.45 14.36
C LEU A 109 -1.39 0.46 13.25
N LEU A 110 -2.54 0.13 12.65
CA LEU A 110 -3.21 1.00 11.69
C LEU A 110 -3.54 2.36 12.30
N GLY A 111 -4.06 2.39 13.54
CA GLY A 111 -4.32 3.63 14.26
C GLY A 111 -3.05 4.48 14.43
N VAL A 112 -1.94 3.86 14.86
CA VAL A 112 -0.64 4.56 14.97
C VAL A 112 -0.17 5.07 13.61
N TYR A 113 -0.28 4.25 12.56
CA TYR A 113 0.09 4.64 11.20
C TYR A 113 -0.74 5.85 10.72
N LEU A 114 -2.05 5.84 10.92
CA LEU A 114 -2.94 6.95 10.55
C LEU A 114 -2.59 8.24 11.31
N CYS A 115 -2.27 8.16 12.61
CA CYS A 115 -1.79 9.30 13.38
C CYS A 115 -0.49 9.88 12.81
N ILE A 116 0.48 9.01 12.48
CA ILE A 116 1.74 9.43 11.88
C ILE A 116 1.49 10.10 10.53
N MET A 117 0.66 9.48 9.67
CA MET A 117 0.32 10.04 8.35
C MET A 117 -0.41 11.37 8.46
N ALA A 118 -1.28 11.55 9.45
CA ALA A 118 -1.94 12.83 9.71
C ALA A 118 -0.91 13.91 10.07
N ILE A 119 0.06 13.61 10.94
CA ILE A 119 1.15 14.54 11.30
C ILE A 119 1.98 14.91 10.05
N VAL A 120 2.39 13.92 9.26
CA VAL A 120 3.14 14.13 8.01
C VAL A 120 2.36 15.03 7.06
N SER A 121 1.06 14.76 6.88
CA SER A 121 0.17 15.56 6.02
C SER A 121 0.07 17.01 6.50
N VAL A 122 -0.10 17.23 7.81
CA VAL A 122 -0.15 18.58 8.37
C VAL A 122 1.16 19.34 8.11
N VAL A 123 2.32 18.69 8.29
CA VAL A 123 3.62 19.29 8.01
C VAL A 123 3.77 19.61 6.52
N GLN A 124 3.41 18.67 5.63
CA GLN A 124 3.48 18.88 4.19
C GLN A 124 2.60 20.06 3.74
N TRP A 125 1.34 20.07 4.14
CA TRP A 125 0.41 21.14 3.79
C TRP A 125 0.82 22.48 4.40
N GLY A 126 1.33 22.49 5.63
CA GLY A 126 1.87 23.69 6.25
C GLY A 126 3.04 24.29 5.46
N LEU A 127 3.99 23.46 5.02
CA LEU A 127 5.12 23.91 4.20
C LEU A 127 4.66 24.37 2.81
N VAL A 128 3.74 23.65 2.17
CA VAL A 128 3.17 24.06 0.88
C VAL A 128 2.45 25.40 1.01
N TYR A 129 1.69 25.60 2.08
CA TYR A 129 1.01 26.88 2.36
C TYR A 129 2.00 28.03 2.53
N LEU A 130 3.13 27.81 3.20
CA LEU A 130 4.19 28.83 3.33
C LEU A 130 4.80 29.22 1.97
N VAL A 131 4.89 28.28 1.03
CA VAL A 131 5.41 28.53 -0.34
C VAL A 131 4.39 29.25 -1.22
N ILE A 132 3.11 28.85 -1.17
CA ILE A 132 2.04 29.42 -1.99
C ILE A 132 1.68 30.82 -1.48
N GLY A 133 1.69 31.04 -0.17
CA GLY A 133 1.11 32.20 0.48
C GLY A 133 -0.42 32.09 0.60
N THR A 134 -1.07 33.22 0.84
CA THR A 134 -2.54 33.29 1.10
C THR A 134 -3.40 33.41 -0.16
N GLY A 135 -2.82 33.28 -1.34
CA GLY A 135 -3.56 33.40 -2.60
C GLY A 135 -4.47 32.19 -2.90
N PRO A 136 -5.64 32.38 -3.54
CA PRO A 136 -6.56 31.30 -3.87
C PRO A 136 -6.08 30.40 -5.00
N PHE A 137 -5.07 30.82 -5.75
CA PHE A 137 -4.52 30.07 -6.88
C PHE A 137 -3.04 29.79 -6.66
N VAL A 138 -2.62 28.58 -7.06
CA VAL A 138 -1.22 28.21 -7.08
C VAL A 138 -0.55 28.79 -8.32
N PRO A 139 0.40 29.71 -8.21
CA PRO A 139 1.13 30.23 -9.36
C PRO A 139 1.93 29.11 -10.04
N LEU A 140 1.87 29.03 -11.36
CA LEU A 140 2.54 27.98 -12.15
C LEU A 140 4.07 27.97 -11.95
N ASP A 141 4.67 29.12 -11.73
CA ASP A 141 6.10 29.29 -11.44
C ASP A 141 6.52 28.66 -10.10
N LYS A 142 5.60 28.51 -9.14
CA LYS A 142 5.86 27.86 -7.84
C LYS A 142 5.67 26.35 -7.86
N MET A 143 5.08 25.77 -8.90
CA MET A 143 4.83 24.32 -8.98
C MET A 143 6.09 23.46 -8.79
N PRO A 144 7.25 23.76 -9.40
CA PRO A 144 8.48 22.98 -9.16
C PRO A 144 8.93 23.03 -7.70
N VAL A 145 8.82 24.18 -7.05
CA VAL A 145 9.20 24.35 -5.64
C VAL A 145 8.29 23.53 -4.74
N ILE A 146 6.98 23.55 -5.00
CA ILE A 146 6.00 22.75 -4.26
C ILE A 146 6.30 21.25 -4.43
N ALA A 147 6.57 20.81 -5.66
CA ALA A 147 6.95 19.43 -5.93
C ALA A 147 8.23 19.03 -5.16
N CYS A 148 9.26 19.88 -5.15
CA CYS A 148 10.47 19.65 -4.37
C CYS A 148 10.19 19.56 -2.86
N VAL A 149 9.35 20.44 -2.32
CA VAL A 149 8.94 20.40 -0.90
C VAL A 149 8.22 19.09 -0.58
N ILE A 150 7.23 18.69 -1.38
CA ILE A 150 6.47 17.46 -1.16
C ILE A 150 7.40 16.23 -1.23
N ILE A 151 8.24 16.16 -2.24
CA ILE A 151 9.19 15.04 -2.42
C ILE A 151 10.21 15.03 -1.26
N GLY A 152 10.79 16.17 -0.93
CA GLY A 152 11.80 16.28 0.14
C GLY A 152 11.25 15.87 1.50
N VAL A 153 10.06 16.37 1.85
CA VAL A 153 9.39 16.01 3.10
C VAL A 153 9.02 14.52 3.12
N SER A 154 8.50 13.98 2.01
CA SER A 154 8.14 12.56 1.90
C SER A 154 9.37 11.66 2.07
N LEU A 155 10.50 12.00 1.44
CA LEU A 155 11.76 11.27 1.58
C LEU A 155 12.30 11.34 3.02
N PHE A 156 12.30 12.53 3.63
CA PHE A 156 12.73 12.72 5.01
C PHE A 156 11.91 11.84 5.97
N PHE A 157 10.59 11.93 5.91
CA PHE A 157 9.73 11.12 6.77
C PHE A 157 9.86 9.62 6.46
N SER A 158 10.02 9.22 5.20
CA SER A 158 10.27 7.82 4.85
C SER A 158 11.53 7.29 5.52
N CYS A 159 12.62 8.06 5.51
CA CYS A 159 13.87 7.70 6.19
C CYS A 159 13.70 7.58 7.72
N VAL A 160 12.99 8.53 8.32
CA VAL A 160 12.74 8.56 9.77
C VAL A 160 11.78 7.44 10.21
N LEU A 161 10.80 7.11 9.37
CA LEU A 161 9.79 6.09 9.67
C LEU A 161 10.25 4.66 9.37
N LEU A 162 11.31 4.48 8.61
CA LEU A 162 11.83 3.15 8.26
C LEU A 162 12.06 2.23 9.50
N PRO A 163 12.65 2.70 10.63
CA PRO A 163 12.80 1.88 11.83
C PRO A 163 11.49 1.35 12.42
N TYR A 164 10.35 2.02 12.16
CA TYR A 164 9.05 1.54 12.63
C TYR A 164 8.64 0.22 11.99
N VAL A 165 9.15 -0.13 10.82
CA VAL A 165 8.95 -1.46 10.22
C VAL A 165 9.41 -2.55 11.19
N TYR A 166 10.57 -2.39 11.81
CA TYR A 166 11.06 -3.31 12.85
C TYR A 166 10.14 -3.35 14.08
N VAL A 167 9.67 -2.18 14.53
CA VAL A 167 8.71 -2.08 15.64
C VAL A 167 7.43 -2.85 15.34
N PHE A 168 6.89 -2.72 14.13
CA PHE A 168 5.65 -3.35 13.71
C PHE A 168 5.79 -4.87 13.65
N VAL A 169 6.84 -5.37 12.99
CA VAL A 169 7.11 -6.81 12.92
C VAL A 169 7.31 -7.39 14.32
N LYS A 170 8.12 -6.75 15.14
CA LYS A 170 8.38 -7.19 16.51
C LYS A 170 7.10 -7.22 17.35
N TYR A 171 6.27 -6.18 17.27
CA TYR A 171 5.00 -6.13 18.00
C TYR A 171 4.04 -7.24 17.58
N LEU A 172 3.98 -7.59 16.30
CA LEU A 172 3.10 -8.65 15.80
C LEU A 172 3.63 -10.06 16.13
N MET A 173 4.95 -10.23 16.26
CA MET A 173 5.57 -11.54 16.52
C MET A 173 5.68 -11.86 18.02
N GLU A 174 5.79 -10.87 18.91
CA GLU A 174 5.93 -11.08 20.36
C GLU A 174 4.58 -10.96 21.08
N PRO A 175 3.99 -12.06 21.61
CA PRO A 175 2.64 -12.06 22.20
C PRO A 175 2.51 -11.16 23.44
N ASP A 176 3.51 -11.13 24.31
CA ASP A 176 3.45 -10.44 25.62
C ASP A 176 3.80 -8.94 25.55
N SER A 177 4.05 -8.44 24.35
CA SER A 177 4.53 -7.10 24.15
C SER A 177 3.42 -6.05 24.19
N LYS A 178 3.61 -5.00 25.01
CA LYS A 178 2.74 -3.81 25.03
C LYS A 178 3.30 -2.78 24.03
N LEU A 179 2.45 -2.25 23.14
CA LEU A 179 2.85 -1.33 22.08
C LEU A 179 3.61 -0.11 22.61
N SER A 180 3.13 0.52 23.69
CA SER A 180 3.78 1.69 24.30
C SER A 180 5.20 1.42 24.82
N LYS A 181 5.45 0.21 25.34
CA LYS A 181 6.78 -0.17 25.85
C LYS A 181 7.75 -0.54 24.72
N ILE A 182 7.23 -1.11 23.63
CA ILE A 182 8.05 -1.53 22.48
C ILE A 182 8.40 -0.33 21.59
N LEU A 183 7.49 0.63 21.41
CA LEU A 183 7.66 1.74 20.47
C LEU A 183 9.05 2.39 20.55
N LEU A 184 9.46 2.86 21.72
CA LEU A 184 10.74 3.54 21.88
C LEU A 184 11.95 2.59 21.87
N LYS A 185 11.83 1.44 22.57
CA LYS A 185 12.96 0.50 22.66
C LYS A 185 13.25 -0.15 21.31
N ALA A 186 12.23 -0.65 20.61
CA ALA A 186 12.39 -1.27 19.32
C ALA A 186 12.76 -0.27 18.23
N TYR A 187 12.30 1.00 18.31
CA TYR A 187 12.70 2.05 17.40
C TYR A 187 14.21 2.31 17.45
N LYS A 188 14.81 2.41 18.64
CA LYS A 188 16.28 2.55 18.79
C LYS A 188 17.03 1.36 18.17
N VAL A 189 16.50 0.14 18.34
CA VAL A 189 17.09 -1.06 17.71
C VAL A 189 16.91 -1.00 16.19
N GLY A 190 15.73 -0.63 15.70
CA GLY A 190 15.46 -0.43 14.27
C GLY A 190 16.39 0.60 13.64
N TRP A 191 16.70 1.69 14.36
CA TRP A 191 17.67 2.71 13.91
C TRP A 191 19.09 2.14 13.80
N ARG A 192 19.49 1.27 14.73
CA ARG A 192 20.80 0.59 14.65
C ARG A 192 20.90 -0.33 13.41
N TYR A 193 19.80 -0.92 12.98
CA TYR A 193 19.71 -1.79 11.81
C TYR A 193 19.09 -1.08 10.59
N TRP A 194 19.07 0.25 10.56
CA TRP A 194 18.42 1.04 9.53
C TRP A 194 18.86 0.64 8.11
N GLY A 195 20.18 0.54 7.89
CA GLY A 195 20.72 0.15 6.58
C GLY A 195 20.29 -1.25 6.14
N PHE A 196 20.21 -2.21 7.07
CA PHE A 196 19.71 -3.55 6.77
C PHE A 196 18.24 -3.52 6.35
N ILE A 197 17.39 -2.82 7.10
CA ILE A 197 15.97 -2.69 6.81
C ILE A 197 15.78 -2.00 5.45
N PHE A 198 16.53 -0.92 5.20
CA PHE A 198 16.48 -0.16 3.95
C PHE A 198 16.82 -1.03 2.74
N ILE A 199 17.98 -1.72 2.75
CA ILE A 199 18.40 -2.58 1.64
C ILE A 199 17.42 -3.72 1.42
N THR A 200 16.93 -4.36 2.48
CA THR A 200 15.96 -5.46 2.37
C THR A 200 14.65 -4.99 1.76
N LEU A 201 14.12 -3.85 2.20
CA LEU A 201 12.90 -3.27 1.65
C LEU A 201 13.09 -2.79 0.22
N LEU A 202 14.24 -2.18 -0.09
CA LEU A 202 14.57 -1.73 -1.45
C LEU A 202 14.61 -2.91 -2.42
N LEU A 203 15.28 -3.99 -2.06
CA LEU A 203 15.33 -5.19 -2.90
C LEU A 203 13.96 -5.83 -3.08
N ALA A 204 13.18 -5.93 -1.99
CA ALA A 204 11.80 -6.43 -2.07
C ALA A 204 10.94 -5.53 -2.96
N ALA A 205 11.06 -4.21 -2.84
CA ALA A 205 10.35 -3.24 -3.67
C ALA A 205 10.75 -3.33 -5.14
N LEU A 206 12.03 -3.52 -5.46
CA LEU A 206 12.50 -3.71 -6.83
C LEU A 206 11.94 -4.99 -7.44
N CYS A 207 11.99 -6.10 -6.72
CA CYS A 207 11.38 -7.36 -7.18
C CYS A 207 9.86 -7.19 -7.42
N ALA A 208 9.16 -6.57 -6.47
CA ALA A 208 7.73 -6.29 -6.61
C ALA A 208 7.45 -5.36 -7.79
N ALA A 209 8.25 -4.32 -8.00
CA ALA A 209 8.10 -3.37 -9.12
C ALA A 209 8.22 -4.06 -10.48
N VAL A 210 9.18 -4.97 -10.63
CA VAL A 210 9.32 -5.77 -11.87
C VAL A 210 8.09 -6.63 -12.11
N CYS A 211 7.60 -7.35 -11.10
CA CYS A 211 6.38 -8.14 -11.22
C CYS A 211 5.15 -7.27 -11.54
N MET A 212 4.99 -6.15 -10.82
CA MET A 212 3.88 -5.22 -11.03
C MET A 212 3.91 -4.60 -12.41
N PHE A 213 5.08 -4.30 -12.97
CA PHE A 213 5.23 -3.75 -14.32
C PHE A 213 4.57 -4.67 -15.35
N PHE A 214 4.92 -5.97 -15.35
CA PHE A 214 4.34 -6.92 -16.31
C PHE A 214 2.84 -7.14 -16.09
N VAL A 215 2.40 -7.22 -14.84
CA VAL A 215 0.97 -7.43 -14.51
C VAL A 215 0.14 -6.18 -14.79
N SER A 216 0.72 -4.98 -14.77
CA SER A 216 0.02 -3.73 -15.06
C SER A 216 -0.15 -3.43 -16.56
N ILE A 217 0.52 -4.15 -17.47
CA ILE A 217 0.41 -3.91 -18.92
C ILE A 217 -1.04 -3.90 -19.42
N PRO A 218 -1.92 -4.88 -19.07
CA PRO A 218 -3.31 -4.84 -19.50
C PRO A 218 -4.07 -3.60 -18.99
N MET A 219 -3.77 -3.16 -17.77
CA MET A 219 -4.35 -1.95 -17.20
C MET A 219 -3.90 -0.69 -17.94
N LEU A 220 -2.62 -0.62 -18.32
CA LEU A 220 -2.09 0.49 -19.13
C LEU A 220 -2.77 0.56 -20.50
N ILE A 221 -2.96 -0.57 -21.17
CA ILE A 221 -3.67 -0.64 -22.47
C ILE A 221 -5.10 -0.09 -22.33
N ILE A 222 -5.83 -0.51 -21.30
CA ILE A 222 -7.20 -0.05 -21.03
C ILE A 222 -7.21 1.46 -20.70
N SER A 223 -6.27 1.93 -19.90
CA SER A 223 -6.14 3.35 -19.56
C SER A 223 -5.85 4.20 -20.80
N MET A 224 -4.95 3.75 -21.68
CA MET A 224 -4.67 4.42 -22.94
C MET A 224 -5.89 4.45 -23.86
N ALA A 225 -6.64 3.35 -23.98
CA ALA A 225 -7.86 3.30 -24.77
C ALA A 225 -8.90 4.30 -24.26
N ASN A 226 -9.06 4.44 -22.92
CA ASN A 226 -9.93 5.45 -22.31
C ASN A 226 -9.49 6.86 -22.67
N THR A 227 -8.20 7.15 -22.55
CA THR A 227 -7.65 8.49 -22.83
C THR A 227 -7.81 8.85 -24.31
N LEU A 228 -7.47 7.91 -25.20
CA LEU A 228 -7.59 8.13 -26.66
C LEU A 228 -9.06 8.30 -27.08
N SER A 229 -9.98 7.53 -26.51
CA SER A 229 -11.41 7.71 -26.76
C SER A 229 -11.92 9.06 -26.27
N ALA A 230 -11.51 9.49 -25.07
CA ALA A 230 -11.89 10.83 -24.55
C ALA A 230 -11.35 11.96 -25.43
N ILE A 231 -10.13 11.84 -25.97
CA ILE A 231 -9.54 12.77 -26.91
C ILE A 231 -10.33 12.77 -28.23
N GLY A 232 -10.65 11.57 -28.77
CA GLY A 232 -11.43 11.43 -30.02
C GLY A 232 -12.81 12.07 -29.92
N VAL A 233 -13.53 11.83 -28.84
CA VAL A 233 -14.84 12.43 -28.57
C VAL A 233 -14.73 13.96 -28.37
N GLY A 234 -13.73 14.40 -27.59
CA GLY A 234 -13.61 15.81 -27.23
C GLY A 234 -13.06 16.71 -28.36
N TYR A 235 -12.15 16.22 -29.19
CA TYR A 235 -11.46 17.04 -30.20
C TYR A 235 -11.81 16.68 -31.65
N MET A 236 -12.19 15.42 -31.91
CA MET A 236 -12.47 14.96 -33.29
C MET A 236 -13.98 14.78 -33.55
N GLY A 237 -14.83 14.97 -32.54
CA GLY A 237 -16.28 14.81 -32.69
C GLY A 237 -16.72 13.36 -32.99
N ASP A 238 -15.90 12.38 -32.58
CA ASP A 238 -16.23 10.96 -32.77
C ASP A 238 -17.40 10.59 -31.86
N PRO A 239 -18.57 10.22 -32.41
CA PRO A 239 -19.75 9.84 -31.63
C PRO A 239 -19.60 8.46 -30.96
N SER A 240 -18.58 7.72 -31.33
CA SER A 240 -18.43 6.32 -30.97
C SER A 240 -17.70 6.09 -29.65
N GLY A 241 -17.87 6.85 -28.61
CA GLY A 241 -17.26 6.61 -27.29
C GLY A 241 -17.09 5.11 -26.96
N LEU A 242 -16.34 4.79 -25.94
CA LEU A 242 -16.12 3.40 -25.54
C LEU A 242 -17.44 2.69 -25.24
N PRO A 243 -17.58 1.41 -25.61
CA PRO A 243 -18.77 0.62 -25.33
C PRO A 243 -19.08 0.57 -23.83
N SER A 244 -20.35 0.45 -23.47
CA SER A 244 -20.82 0.45 -22.07
C SER A 244 -20.18 -0.64 -21.19
N TYR A 245 -19.80 -1.77 -21.79
CA TYR A 245 -19.12 -2.87 -21.07
C TYR A 245 -17.66 -2.55 -20.68
N PHE A 246 -17.08 -1.47 -21.20
CA PHE A 246 -15.68 -1.13 -20.99
C PHE A 246 -15.37 -0.83 -19.52
N SER A 247 -16.29 -0.22 -18.79
CA SER A 247 -16.15 0.00 -17.34
C SER A 247 -16.09 -1.30 -16.54
N VAL A 248 -16.86 -2.31 -16.96
CA VAL A 248 -16.83 -3.66 -16.36
C VAL A 248 -15.50 -4.33 -16.68
N LEU A 249 -15.04 -4.24 -17.93
CA LEU A 249 -13.74 -4.77 -18.35
C LEU A 249 -12.59 -4.13 -17.53
N GLN A 250 -12.61 -2.82 -17.35
CA GLN A 250 -11.64 -2.12 -16.53
C GLN A 250 -11.64 -2.66 -15.09
N TYR A 251 -12.81 -2.82 -14.48
CA TYR A 251 -12.92 -3.37 -13.12
C TYR A 251 -12.32 -4.77 -13.04
N VAL A 252 -12.68 -5.66 -13.97
CA VAL A 252 -12.18 -7.05 -13.98
C VAL A 252 -10.66 -7.09 -14.14
N VAL A 253 -10.10 -6.30 -15.06
CA VAL A 253 -8.64 -6.26 -15.28
C VAL A 253 -7.91 -5.71 -14.07
N VAL A 254 -8.39 -4.64 -13.43
CA VAL A 254 -7.77 -4.09 -12.22
C VAL A 254 -7.86 -5.09 -11.07
N ALA A 255 -9.01 -5.77 -10.90
CA ALA A 255 -9.18 -6.78 -9.86
C ALA A 255 -8.24 -7.98 -10.06
N LEU A 256 -8.14 -8.50 -11.29
CA LEU A 256 -7.24 -9.60 -11.61
C LEU A 256 -5.77 -9.22 -11.43
N SER A 257 -5.36 -8.06 -11.93
CA SER A 257 -4.00 -7.55 -11.76
C SER A 257 -3.65 -7.38 -10.29
N SER A 258 -4.54 -6.80 -9.50
CA SER A 258 -4.35 -6.65 -8.05
C SER A 258 -4.30 -8.00 -7.33
N PHE A 259 -5.12 -8.96 -7.72
CA PHE A 259 -5.12 -10.31 -7.14
C PHE A 259 -3.81 -11.07 -7.41
N ILE A 260 -3.23 -10.90 -8.59
CA ILE A 260 -1.94 -11.53 -8.94
C ILE A 260 -0.77 -10.87 -8.20
N CYS A 261 -0.85 -9.55 -7.94
CA CYS A 261 0.20 -8.80 -7.24
C CYS A 261 0.20 -8.97 -5.71
N LEU A 262 -0.92 -9.40 -5.12
CA LEU A 262 -1.08 -9.62 -3.68
C LEU A 262 -0.72 -11.04 -3.25
#